data_4857b5a0f2662dc655e52bd712a73a6b
#
_entry.id   4857b5a0f2662dc655e52bd712a73a6b
#
_cell.length_a   1.000
_cell.length_b   1.000
_cell.length_c   1.000
_cell.angle_alpha   90.00
_cell.angle_beta   90.00
_cell.angle_gamma   90.00
#
_symmetry.space_group_name_H-M   'P 1'
#
loop_
_entity.id
_entity.type
_entity.pdbx_description
1 polymer ?
#
loop_
_entity_poly.entity_id
_entity_poly.type
_entity_poly.pdbx_seq_one_letter_code
_entity_poly.pdbx_strand_id
1 'polypeptide(L)'
;MIVLVGIVSLIGIFYVSRKISGPISRLSKEVDNSRLVKEIPELHATGIQEIDQFSSAITALSQEVLETSTKFLNIMNMASIDIGGFEIKKESKNVYVTDNFFLLLGIDKVTLPLSYEQFEELFKEVERDYQVEIENENERIYCIKKYVGLRYVRLKMRKEADREIGIAEDITTNYLERQRIEHERDFDVLTGLYNRFSFQRHMDYLFEHSEQLKIAALVMIDLDNLKKINDAFGHDWGDNYIHQCGKCFQENVPEKTICARVSGDEFYLFLYGYDSQEEIRQRLISMTSIMQHRTVLLPNGN
;
A
#
# COMPACT_ATOMS: atom_id res chain seq x y z
N MET A 1 -27.60 -22.48 74.34
CA MET A 1 -26.26 -22.41 73.66
C MET A 1 -26.36 -22.44 72.15
N ILE A 2 -27.11 -23.35 71.51
CA ILE A 2 -27.23 -23.48 70.03
C ILE A 2 -27.82 -22.23 69.37
N VAL A 3 -28.86 -21.62 69.93
CA VAL A 3 -29.51 -20.40 69.40
C VAL A 3 -28.57 -19.20 69.40
N LEU A 4 -27.75 -19.06 70.46
CA LEU A 4 -26.78 -17.96 70.55
C LEU A 4 -25.67 -18.05 69.52
N VAL A 5 -25.19 -19.27 69.26
CA VAL A 5 -24.20 -19.59 68.18
C VAL A 5 -24.78 -19.29 66.82
N GLY A 6 -26.05 -19.64 66.58
CA GLY A 6 -26.74 -19.33 65.32
C GLY A 6 -26.88 -17.83 65.04
N ILE A 7 -27.22 -17.01 66.08
CA ILE A 7 -27.34 -15.56 65.97
C ILE A 7 -25.95 -14.91 65.67
N VAL A 8 -24.91 -15.32 66.40
CA VAL A 8 -23.56 -14.82 66.21
C VAL A 8 -23.06 -15.16 64.79
N SER A 9 -23.32 -16.37 64.27
CA SER A 9 -23.00 -16.76 62.89
C SER A 9 -23.74 -15.93 61.85
N LEU A 10 -25.04 -15.68 62.02
CA LEU A 10 -25.82 -14.81 61.15
C LEU A 10 -25.32 -13.37 61.13
N ILE A 11 -24.98 -12.82 62.28
CA ILE A 11 -24.39 -11.47 62.39
C ILE A 11 -23.03 -11.43 61.70
N GLY A 12 -22.20 -12.47 61.87
CA GLY A 12 -20.89 -12.61 61.19
C GLY A 12 -21.03 -12.65 59.68
N ILE A 13 -21.95 -13.49 59.15
CA ILE A 13 -22.24 -13.59 57.71
C ILE A 13 -22.76 -12.27 57.16
N PHE A 14 -23.65 -11.60 57.86
CA PHE A 14 -24.19 -10.31 57.46
C PHE A 14 -23.11 -9.22 57.46
N TYR A 15 -22.21 -9.22 58.42
CA TYR A 15 -21.08 -8.30 58.48
C TYR A 15 -20.09 -8.50 57.36
N VAL A 16 -19.69 -9.75 57.08
CA VAL A 16 -18.77 -10.10 55.97
C VAL A 16 -19.44 -9.78 54.63
N SER A 17 -20.70 -10.12 54.42
CA SER A 17 -21.42 -9.81 53.18
C SER A 17 -21.46 -8.28 52.94
N ARG A 18 -21.77 -7.50 53.96
CA ARG A 18 -21.90 -6.04 53.80
C ARG A 18 -20.57 -5.30 53.71
N LYS A 19 -19.53 -5.74 54.45
CA LYS A 19 -18.23 -5.08 54.50
C LYS A 19 -17.22 -5.57 53.44
N ILE A 20 -17.35 -6.81 52.99
CA ILE A 20 -16.36 -7.39 52.04
C ILE A 20 -17.00 -7.70 50.66
N SER A 21 -18.04 -8.53 50.63
CA SER A 21 -18.63 -8.97 49.37
C SER A 21 -19.33 -7.82 48.61
N GLY A 22 -19.98 -6.91 49.31
CA GLY A 22 -20.66 -5.76 48.71
C GLY A 22 -19.71 -4.83 47.94
N PRO A 23 -18.63 -4.32 48.58
CA PRO A 23 -17.63 -3.51 47.90
C PRO A 23 -16.95 -4.22 46.72
N ILE A 24 -16.54 -5.48 46.84
CA ILE A 24 -15.94 -6.23 45.77
C ILE A 24 -16.88 -6.35 44.56
N SER A 25 -18.18 -6.66 44.80
CA SER A 25 -19.17 -6.72 43.74
C SER A 25 -19.39 -5.40 43.03
N ARG A 26 -19.29 -4.24 43.75
CA ARG A 26 -19.35 -2.90 43.13
C ARG A 26 -18.14 -2.64 42.28
N LEU A 27 -16.93 -2.90 42.78
CA LEU A 27 -15.68 -2.74 42.02
C LEU A 27 -15.69 -3.57 40.75
N SER A 28 -16.15 -4.83 40.82
CA SER A 28 -16.28 -5.67 39.62
C SER A 28 -17.21 -5.04 38.59
N LYS A 29 -18.34 -4.47 39.00
CA LYS A 29 -19.27 -3.79 38.08
C LYS A 29 -18.69 -2.48 37.53
N GLU A 30 -17.94 -1.72 38.33
CA GLU A 30 -17.28 -0.49 37.88
C GLU A 30 -16.21 -0.81 36.83
N VAL A 31 -15.43 -1.87 37.03
CA VAL A 31 -14.44 -2.35 36.04
C VAL A 31 -15.13 -2.87 34.76
N ASP A 32 -16.21 -3.64 34.89
CA ASP A 32 -16.96 -4.14 33.73
C ASP A 32 -17.60 -3.00 32.93
N ASN A 33 -18.15 -1.99 33.62
CA ASN A 33 -18.76 -0.84 32.96
C ASN A 33 -17.70 0.01 32.22
N SER A 34 -16.56 0.29 32.84
CA SER A 34 -15.49 1.06 32.19
C SER A 34 -14.89 0.33 31.01
N ARG A 35 -14.87 -1.00 31.03
CA ARG A 35 -14.47 -1.82 29.86
C ARG A 35 -15.42 -1.65 28.68
N LEU A 36 -16.73 -1.50 28.92
CA LEU A 36 -17.73 -1.26 27.86
C LEU A 36 -17.61 0.14 27.26
N VAL A 37 -17.26 1.14 28.08
CA VAL A 37 -17.17 2.57 27.66
C VAL A 37 -15.75 2.93 27.19
N LYS A 38 -14.77 2.04 27.34
CA LYS A 38 -13.34 2.28 27.06
C LYS A 38 -12.73 3.45 27.85
N GLU A 39 -13.21 3.64 29.08
CA GLU A 39 -12.70 4.66 30.00
C GLU A 39 -11.88 4.04 31.14
N ILE A 40 -11.06 4.84 31.81
CA ILE A 40 -10.36 4.40 33.03
C ILE A 40 -11.38 4.21 34.12
N PRO A 41 -11.40 3.06 34.83
CA PRO A 41 -12.37 2.83 35.90
C PRO A 41 -12.18 3.81 37.02
N GLU A 42 -13.25 4.56 37.39
CA GLU A 42 -13.31 5.36 38.58
C GLU A 42 -13.70 4.48 39.77
N LEU A 43 -12.69 3.92 40.44
CA LEU A 43 -12.88 3.01 41.57
C LEU A 43 -12.97 3.77 42.87
N HIS A 44 -14.11 3.63 43.56
CA HIS A 44 -14.36 4.30 44.80
C HIS A 44 -13.72 3.56 45.98
N ALA A 45 -13.21 4.34 46.97
CA ALA A 45 -12.64 3.80 48.20
C ALA A 45 -13.67 2.99 48.99
N THR A 46 -13.28 1.79 49.39
CA THR A 46 -14.14 0.87 50.17
C THR A 46 -13.93 0.98 51.67
N GLY A 47 -12.85 1.60 52.11
CA GLY A 47 -12.39 1.68 53.49
C GLY A 47 -11.73 0.40 53.99
N ILE A 48 -11.43 -0.54 53.09
CA ILE A 48 -10.63 -1.75 53.35
C ILE A 48 -9.29 -1.56 52.66
N GLN A 49 -8.22 -1.50 53.41
CA GLN A 49 -6.88 -1.14 52.93
C GLN A 49 -6.41 -1.98 51.74
N GLU A 50 -6.59 -3.28 51.81
CA GLU A 50 -6.16 -4.21 50.77
C GLU A 50 -6.95 -4.07 49.46
N ILE A 51 -8.27 -3.77 49.58
CA ILE A 51 -9.14 -3.57 48.41
C ILE A 51 -8.81 -2.21 47.77
N ASP A 52 -8.59 -1.20 48.60
CA ASP A 52 -8.26 0.14 48.10
C ASP A 52 -6.86 0.18 47.44
N GLN A 53 -5.89 -0.59 47.95
CA GLN A 53 -4.61 -0.77 47.30
C GLN A 53 -4.76 -1.48 45.95
N PHE A 54 -5.58 -2.55 45.89
CA PHE A 54 -5.85 -3.27 44.66
C PHE A 54 -6.54 -2.36 43.60
N SER A 55 -7.52 -1.57 44.04
CA SER A 55 -8.20 -0.57 43.20
C SER A 55 -7.23 0.45 42.63
N SER A 56 -6.35 0.98 43.47
CA SER A 56 -5.31 1.92 43.05
C SER A 56 -4.35 1.29 42.02
N ALA A 57 -3.96 0.04 42.21
CA ALA A 57 -3.10 -0.68 41.27
C ALA A 57 -3.79 -0.91 39.92
N ILE A 58 -5.09 -1.25 39.89
CA ILE A 58 -5.87 -1.38 38.66
C ILE A 58 -5.94 -0.04 37.92
N THR A 59 -6.25 1.06 38.64
CA THR A 59 -6.33 2.38 38.03
C THR A 59 -4.99 2.81 37.44
N ALA A 60 -3.89 2.61 38.19
CA ALA A 60 -2.54 2.94 37.72
C ALA A 60 -2.16 2.14 36.48
N LEU A 61 -2.44 0.80 36.46
CA LEU A 61 -2.19 -0.04 35.31
C LEU A 61 -3.02 0.37 34.08
N SER A 62 -4.29 0.70 34.30
CA SER A 62 -5.18 1.18 33.22
C SER A 62 -4.66 2.48 32.61
N GLN A 63 -4.15 3.38 33.46
CA GLN A 63 -3.57 4.65 33.02
C GLN A 63 -2.27 4.43 32.24
N GLU A 64 -1.39 3.55 32.71
CA GLU A 64 -0.14 3.21 32.02
C GLU A 64 -0.41 2.60 30.64
N VAL A 65 -1.39 1.71 30.52
CA VAL A 65 -1.82 1.11 29.24
C VAL A 65 -2.34 2.19 28.30
N LEU A 66 -3.19 3.11 28.79
CA LEU A 66 -3.74 4.19 27.98
C LEU A 66 -2.65 5.15 27.51
N GLU A 67 -1.72 5.54 28.40
CA GLU A 67 -0.58 6.41 28.04
C GLU A 67 0.32 5.74 27.00
N THR A 68 0.61 4.45 27.16
CA THR A 68 1.43 3.69 26.22
C THR A 68 0.74 3.60 24.87
N SER A 69 -0.55 3.32 24.82
CA SER A 69 -1.35 3.28 23.60
C SER A 69 -1.38 4.65 22.92
N THR A 70 -1.55 5.72 23.69
CA THR A 70 -1.55 7.10 23.17
C THR A 70 -0.18 7.49 22.59
N LYS A 71 0.92 7.14 23.28
CA LYS A 71 2.28 7.35 22.78
C LYS A 71 2.50 6.60 21.46
N PHE A 72 2.05 5.36 21.39
CA PHE A 72 2.14 4.56 20.16
C PHE A 72 1.39 5.22 18.99
N LEU A 73 0.13 5.64 19.21
CA LEU A 73 -0.67 6.33 18.20
C LEU A 73 -0.03 7.65 17.76
N ASN A 74 0.54 8.42 18.71
CA ASN A 74 1.25 9.66 18.38
C ASN A 74 2.49 9.40 17.50
N ILE A 75 3.27 8.34 17.79
CA ILE A 75 4.43 7.96 16.97
C ILE A 75 3.96 7.57 15.57
N MET A 76 2.90 6.79 15.43
CA MET A 76 2.33 6.40 14.15
C MET A 76 1.87 7.62 13.34
N ASN A 77 1.15 8.55 13.99
CA ASN A 77 0.71 9.79 13.35
C ASN A 77 1.88 10.69 12.92
N MET A 78 2.92 10.81 13.76
CA MET A 78 4.14 11.56 13.41
C MET A 78 4.88 10.94 12.23
N ALA A 79 4.85 9.63 12.10
CA ALA A 79 5.41 8.92 10.96
C ALA A 79 4.54 9.02 9.69
N SER A 80 3.39 9.70 9.76
CA SER A 80 2.39 9.79 8.68
C SER A 80 1.96 8.42 8.14
N ILE A 81 1.92 7.43 9.02
CA ILE A 81 1.53 6.06 8.68
C ILE A 81 0.04 5.92 9.00
N ASP A 82 -0.77 5.85 7.95
CA ASP A 82 -2.20 5.60 8.09
C ASP A 82 -2.45 4.08 8.12
N ILE A 83 -2.77 3.57 9.31
CA ILE A 83 -2.92 2.14 9.58
C ILE A 83 -4.28 1.87 10.20
N GLY A 84 -4.93 0.82 9.72
CA GLY A 84 -6.09 0.20 10.34
C GLY A 84 -5.84 -1.27 10.63
N GLY A 85 -6.57 -1.84 11.59
CA GLY A 85 -6.39 -3.24 11.92
C GLY A 85 -7.65 -3.93 12.41
N PHE A 86 -7.63 -5.26 12.36
CA PHE A 86 -8.65 -6.09 12.96
C PHE A 86 -8.05 -7.28 13.72
N GLU A 87 -8.82 -7.80 14.68
CA GLU A 87 -8.59 -9.08 15.34
C GLU A 87 -9.91 -9.86 15.41
N ILE A 88 -9.88 -11.11 15.00
CA ILE A 88 -11.01 -12.04 15.11
C ILE A 88 -10.61 -13.18 16.04
N LYS A 89 -11.34 -13.38 17.14
CA LYS A 89 -11.18 -14.55 18.02
C LYS A 89 -12.02 -15.69 17.51
N LYS A 90 -11.40 -16.82 17.14
CA LYS A 90 -12.06 -17.95 16.48
C LYS A 90 -13.16 -18.61 17.32
N GLU A 91 -12.91 -18.81 18.62
CA GLU A 91 -13.87 -19.48 19.51
C GLU A 91 -15.12 -18.65 19.79
N SER A 92 -14.94 -17.37 20.12
CA SER A 92 -16.04 -16.47 20.51
C SER A 92 -16.64 -15.72 19.32
N LYS A 93 -16.01 -15.79 18.13
CA LYS A 93 -16.36 -14.98 16.95
C LYS A 93 -16.42 -13.47 17.22
N ASN A 94 -15.71 -13.02 18.25
CA ASN A 94 -15.61 -11.60 18.56
C ASN A 94 -14.69 -10.93 17.57
N VAL A 95 -15.15 -9.83 16.99
CA VAL A 95 -14.41 -9.02 16.00
C VAL A 95 -14.07 -7.67 16.63
N TYR A 96 -12.80 -7.35 16.64
CA TYR A 96 -12.28 -6.03 17.01
C TYR A 96 -11.70 -5.39 15.74
N VAL A 97 -12.17 -4.18 15.43
CA VAL A 97 -11.75 -3.44 14.24
C VAL A 97 -11.45 -2.01 14.65
N THR A 98 -10.37 -1.44 14.15
CA THR A 98 -10.09 -0.01 14.33
C THR A 98 -10.98 0.84 13.42
N ASP A 99 -11.27 2.07 13.80
CA ASP A 99 -12.22 2.95 13.12
C ASP A 99 -11.84 3.22 11.65
N ASN A 100 -10.53 3.27 11.36
CA ASN A 100 -10.01 3.57 10.02
C ASN A 100 -9.77 2.33 9.14
N PHE A 101 -9.92 1.10 9.64
CA PHE A 101 -9.62 -0.11 8.85
C PHE A 101 -10.45 -0.17 7.56
N PHE A 102 -11.76 -0.11 7.67
CA PHE A 102 -12.64 -0.14 6.50
C PHE A 102 -12.59 1.15 5.68
N LEU A 103 -12.30 2.28 6.32
CA LEU A 103 -12.10 3.55 5.62
C LEU A 103 -10.90 3.49 4.68
N LEU A 104 -9.80 2.88 5.11
CA LEU A 104 -8.63 2.61 4.26
C LEU A 104 -9.00 1.73 3.07
N LEU A 105 -9.84 0.72 3.29
CA LEU A 105 -10.35 -0.19 2.27
C LEU A 105 -11.51 0.38 1.45
N GLY A 106 -11.81 1.68 1.57
CA GLY A 106 -12.79 2.37 0.74
C GLY A 106 -14.24 2.24 1.20
N ILE A 107 -14.51 1.76 2.40
CA ILE A 107 -15.85 1.70 3.00
C ILE A 107 -16.02 2.81 4.04
N ASP A 108 -16.83 3.83 3.74
CA ASP A 108 -16.88 5.08 4.51
C ASP A 108 -17.73 5.02 5.79
N LYS A 109 -18.70 4.10 5.86
CA LYS A 109 -19.65 4.06 6.97
C LYS A 109 -19.76 2.64 7.52
N VAL A 110 -19.03 2.40 8.59
CA VAL A 110 -19.11 1.16 9.36
C VAL A 110 -19.48 1.51 10.78
N THR A 111 -20.56 0.90 11.28
CA THR A 111 -20.98 1.09 12.68
C THR A 111 -20.34 0.00 13.52
N LEU A 112 -19.52 0.39 14.48
CA LEU A 112 -18.89 -0.52 15.44
C LEU A 112 -19.73 -0.64 16.72
N PRO A 113 -19.72 -1.79 17.40
CA PRO A 113 -19.02 -3.04 17.08
C PRO A 113 -19.67 -3.83 15.95
N LEU A 114 -18.88 -4.65 15.23
CA LEU A 114 -19.36 -5.55 14.18
C LEU A 114 -19.52 -6.97 14.69
N SER A 115 -20.56 -7.68 14.18
CA SER A 115 -20.58 -9.14 14.27
C SER A 115 -19.59 -9.77 13.28
N TYR A 116 -19.27 -11.04 13.49
CA TYR A 116 -18.39 -11.78 12.58
C TYR A 116 -18.97 -11.84 11.15
N GLU A 117 -20.28 -12.06 11.04
CA GLU A 117 -20.98 -12.13 9.76
C GLU A 117 -20.94 -10.78 9.01
N GLN A 118 -21.15 -9.68 9.73
CA GLN A 118 -21.06 -8.33 9.15
C GLN A 118 -19.63 -8.01 8.68
N PHE A 119 -18.60 -8.39 9.44
CA PHE A 119 -17.22 -8.23 9.05
C PHE A 119 -16.91 -9.00 7.76
N GLU A 120 -17.32 -10.28 7.69
CA GLU A 120 -17.11 -11.13 6.51
C GLU A 120 -17.82 -10.58 5.27
N GLU A 121 -19.03 -10.02 5.42
CA GLU A 121 -19.79 -9.44 4.31
C GLU A 121 -19.08 -8.19 3.77
N LEU A 122 -18.68 -7.27 4.65
CA LEU A 122 -17.93 -6.08 4.27
C LEU A 122 -16.58 -6.43 3.62
N PHE A 123 -15.91 -7.45 4.13
CA PHE A 123 -14.62 -7.87 3.58
C PHE A 123 -14.79 -8.50 2.17
N LYS A 124 -15.83 -9.28 1.93
CA LYS A 124 -16.18 -9.80 0.60
C LYS A 124 -16.55 -8.69 -0.39
N GLU A 125 -17.16 -7.61 0.09
CA GLU A 125 -17.43 -6.41 -0.73
C GLU A 125 -16.12 -5.79 -1.22
N VAL A 126 -15.12 -5.63 -0.34
CA VAL A 126 -13.78 -5.14 -0.70
C VAL A 126 -13.13 -6.04 -1.75
N GLU A 127 -13.15 -7.36 -1.56
CA GLU A 127 -12.55 -8.31 -2.50
C GLU A 127 -13.24 -8.32 -3.88
N ARG A 128 -14.54 -8.06 -3.92
CA ARG A 128 -15.31 -7.99 -5.18
C ARG A 128 -15.07 -6.68 -5.95
N ASP A 129 -14.99 -5.56 -5.23
CA ASP A 129 -15.08 -4.23 -5.85
C ASP A 129 -13.71 -3.66 -6.24
N TYR A 130 -12.61 -4.22 -5.71
CA TYR A 130 -11.28 -3.69 -5.95
C TYR A 130 -10.34 -4.71 -6.59
N GLN A 131 -9.43 -4.20 -7.43
CA GLN A 131 -8.35 -5.01 -7.97
C GLN A 131 -7.37 -5.40 -6.86
N VAL A 132 -7.01 -6.67 -6.81
CA VAL A 132 -6.12 -7.24 -5.81
C VAL A 132 -4.87 -7.77 -6.48
N GLU A 133 -3.72 -7.30 -6.01
CA GLU A 133 -2.42 -7.89 -6.32
C GLU A 133 -2.01 -8.78 -5.12
N ILE A 134 -1.76 -10.07 -5.39
CA ILE A 134 -1.40 -11.04 -4.36
C ILE A 134 0.12 -11.14 -4.32
N GLU A 135 0.76 -10.60 -3.31
CA GLU A 135 2.22 -10.73 -3.12
C GLU A 135 2.58 -12.10 -2.52
N ASN A 136 1.77 -12.59 -1.57
CA ASN A 136 1.91 -13.92 -0.96
C ASN A 136 0.60 -14.33 -0.26
N GLU A 137 0.59 -15.51 0.37
CA GLU A 137 -0.61 -16.03 1.07
C GLU A 137 -1.15 -15.10 2.17
N ASN A 138 -0.31 -14.28 2.76
CA ASN A 138 -0.62 -13.42 3.90
C ASN A 138 -0.62 -11.92 3.58
N GLU A 139 -0.30 -11.53 2.35
CA GLU A 139 -0.13 -10.14 1.95
C GLU A 139 -0.78 -9.85 0.61
N ARG A 140 -1.67 -8.87 0.59
CA ARG A 140 -2.42 -8.43 -0.59
C ARG A 140 -2.36 -6.92 -0.70
N ILE A 141 -2.28 -6.41 -1.94
CA ILE A 141 -2.36 -4.98 -2.23
C ILE A 141 -3.66 -4.72 -2.99
N TYR A 142 -4.50 -3.87 -2.42
CA TYR A 142 -5.75 -3.45 -3.02
C TYR A 142 -5.57 -2.12 -3.74
N CYS A 143 -5.97 -2.06 -5.01
CA CYS A 143 -6.06 -0.83 -5.79
C CYS A 143 -7.47 -0.25 -5.67
N ILE A 144 -7.63 0.77 -4.84
CA ILE A 144 -8.92 1.38 -4.52
C ILE A 144 -9.14 2.60 -5.41
N LYS A 145 -10.13 2.52 -6.31
CA LYS A 145 -10.55 3.59 -7.21
C LYS A 145 -11.76 4.30 -6.62
N LYS A 146 -11.56 5.15 -5.61
CA LYS A 146 -12.64 5.89 -4.98
C LYS A 146 -12.22 7.35 -4.82
N TYR A 147 -13.16 8.30 -5.03
CA TYR A 147 -12.88 9.73 -4.96
C TYR A 147 -11.89 10.26 -6.02
N VAL A 148 -11.06 11.22 -5.68
CA VAL A 148 -10.11 11.87 -6.59
C VAL A 148 -8.77 11.15 -6.51
N GLY A 149 -8.63 9.99 -7.19
CA GLY A 149 -7.34 9.33 -7.33
C GLY A 149 -7.35 7.82 -7.07
N LEU A 150 -6.18 7.23 -7.24
CA LEU A 150 -5.89 5.83 -6.91
C LEU A 150 -5.27 5.77 -5.52
N ARG A 151 -5.74 4.83 -4.69
CA ARG A 151 -5.14 4.50 -3.41
C ARG A 151 -4.68 3.05 -3.44
N TYR A 152 -3.48 2.79 -2.96
CA TYR A 152 -2.94 1.45 -2.80
C TYR A 152 -2.87 1.10 -1.33
N VAL A 153 -3.62 0.09 -0.91
CA VAL A 153 -3.69 -0.37 0.49
C VAL A 153 -3.13 -1.76 0.59
N ARG A 154 -2.10 -1.91 1.38
CA ARG A 154 -1.50 -3.21 1.72
C ARG A 154 -2.26 -3.80 2.90
N LEU A 155 -2.76 -5.01 2.75
CA LEU A 155 -3.35 -5.80 3.81
C LEU A 155 -2.44 -6.98 4.15
N LYS A 156 -1.94 -7.01 5.37
CA LYS A 156 -1.21 -8.15 5.94
C LYS A 156 -2.10 -8.89 6.90
N MET A 157 -2.20 -10.21 6.72
CA MET A 157 -3.00 -11.07 7.59
C MET A 157 -2.13 -12.15 8.23
N ARG A 158 -2.41 -12.46 9.48
CA ARG A 158 -1.75 -13.52 10.22
C ARG A 158 -2.76 -14.38 10.94
N LYS A 159 -2.74 -15.68 10.67
CA LYS A 159 -3.57 -16.67 11.32
C LYS A 159 -2.78 -17.32 12.45
N GLU A 160 -3.26 -17.17 13.68
CA GLU A 160 -2.76 -17.86 14.86
C GLU A 160 -3.73 -18.99 15.27
N ALA A 161 -3.39 -19.76 16.29
CA ALA A 161 -4.19 -20.91 16.69
C ALA A 161 -5.61 -20.49 17.09
N ASP A 162 -5.74 -19.43 17.89
CA ASP A 162 -6.97 -18.95 18.51
C ASP A 162 -7.56 -17.69 17.87
N ARG A 163 -6.81 -17.01 17.01
CA ARG A 163 -7.21 -15.72 16.42
C ARG A 163 -6.66 -15.50 15.02
N GLU A 164 -7.27 -14.54 14.33
CA GLU A 164 -6.79 -13.98 13.07
C GLU A 164 -6.61 -12.47 13.24
N ILE A 165 -5.48 -11.95 12.81
CA ILE A 165 -5.13 -10.53 12.91
C ILE A 165 -4.83 -10.02 11.50
N GLY A 166 -5.33 -8.82 11.18
CA GLY A 166 -5.00 -8.15 9.94
C GLY A 166 -4.65 -6.69 10.17
N ILE A 167 -3.74 -6.19 9.34
CA ILE A 167 -3.32 -4.78 9.33
C ILE A 167 -3.42 -4.25 7.91
N ALA A 168 -4.19 -3.19 7.72
CA ALA A 168 -4.26 -2.41 6.49
C ALA A 168 -3.40 -1.15 6.63
N GLU A 169 -2.60 -0.84 5.62
CA GLU A 169 -1.67 0.28 5.55
C GLU A 169 -1.85 1.00 4.21
N ASP A 170 -2.00 2.33 4.21
CA ASP A 170 -1.92 3.11 2.97
C ASP A 170 -0.46 3.19 2.52
N ILE A 171 -0.16 2.54 1.40
CA ILE A 171 1.17 2.51 0.79
C ILE A 171 1.23 3.31 -0.52
N THR A 172 0.24 4.14 -0.81
CA THR A 172 0.07 4.79 -2.11
C THR A 172 1.35 5.52 -2.55
N THR A 173 1.92 6.35 -1.70
CA THR A 173 3.12 7.11 -2.02
C THR A 173 4.31 6.19 -2.32
N ASN A 174 4.56 5.23 -1.43
CA ASN A 174 5.70 4.31 -1.57
C ASN A 174 5.52 3.37 -2.77
N TYR A 175 4.29 2.93 -3.03
CA TYR A 175 3.97 2.05 -4.16
C TYR A 175 4.18 2.76 -5.50
N LEU A 176 3.64 3.98 -5.65
CA LEU A 176 3.81 4.77 -6.86
C LEU A 176 5.27 5.19 -7.09
N GLU A 177 6.00 5.55 -6.03
CA GLU A 177 7.41 5.87 -6.12
C GLU A 177 8.24 4.65 -6.55
N ARG A 178 7.97 3.48 -5.97
CA ARG A 178 8.61 2.23 -6.38
C ARG A 178 8.33 1.92 -7.86
N GLN A 179 7.08 1.99 -8.30
CA GLN A 179 6.72 1.79 -9.70
C GLN A 179 7.44 2.80 -10.63
N ARG A 180 7.52 4.07 -10.19
CA ARG A 180 8.26 5.09 -10.93
C ARG A 180 9.74 4.74 -11.06
N ILE A 181 10.40 4.37 -9.95
CA ILE A 181 11.81 3.97 -9.95
C ILE A 181 12.04 2.74 -10.83
N GLU A 182 11.16 1.73 -10.76
CA GLU A 182 11.22 0.53 -11.60
C GLU A 182 11.06 0.89 -13.10
N HIS A 183 10.16 1.81 -13.42
CA HIS A 183 9.98 2.30 -14.77
C HIS A 183 11.20 3.12 -15.26
N GLU A 184 11.71 4.07 -14.45
CA GLU A 184 12.88 4.90 -14.78
C GLU A 184 14.16 4.07 -14.91
N ARG A 185 14.24 2.93 -14.20
CA ARG A 185 15.36 1.99 -14.35
C ARG A 185 15.46 1.44 -15.77
N ASP A 186 14.33 1.20 -16.42
CA ASP A 186 14.27 0.50 -17.69
C ASP A 186 13.96 1.40 -18.88
N PHE A 187 13.29 2.52 -18.65
CA PHE A 187 12.84 3.42 -19.72
C PHE A 187 13.38 4.83 -19.55
N ASP A 188 13.53 5.54 -20.67
CA ASP A 188 13.79 6.97 -20.72
C ASP A 188 12.50 7.75 -20.41
N VAL A 189 12.53 8.60 -19.41
CA VAL A 189 11.34 9.31 -18.88
C VAL A 189 10.70 10.22 -19.92
N LEU A 190 11.50 10.79 -20.83
CA LEU A 190 11.00 11.74 -21.82
C LEU A 190 10.32 11.04 -23.00
N THR A 191 10.87 9.92 -23.45
CA THR A 191 10.42 9.24 -24.68
C THR A 191 9.62 7.97 -24.44
N GLY A 192 9.71 7.37 -23.24
CA GLY A 192 9.11 6.05 -22.93
C GLY A 192 9.77 4.88 -23.68
N LEU A 193 10.86 5.12 -24.40
CA LEU A 193 11.69 4.07 -24.99
C LEU A 193 12.62 3.47 -23.94
N TYR A 194 13.24 2.33 -24.24
CA TYR A 194 14.29 1.84 -23.34
C TYR A 194 15.38 2.90 -23.15
N ASN A 195 15.90 2.98 -21.93
CA ASN A 195 17.08 3.81 -21.66
C ASN A 195 18.37 3.07 -22.07
N ARG A 196 19.51 3.75 -22.00
CA ARG A 196 20.83 3.20 -22.32
C ARG A 196 21.13 1.90 -21.55
N PHE A 197 20.78 1.86 -20.25
CA PHE A 197 21.09 0.71 -19.40
C PHE A 197 20.27 -0.51 -19.82
N SER A 198 18.99 -0.36 -20.06
CA SER A 198 18.13 -1.45 -20.54
C SER A 198 18.50 -1.91 -21.93
N PHE A 199 18.86 -0.98 -22.82
CA PHE A 199 19.38 -1.34 -24.13
C PHE A 199 20.58 -2.29 -24.02
N GLN A 200 21.58 -1.90 -23.20
CA GLN A 200 22.78 -2.73 -22.98
C GLN A 200 22.41 -4.11 -22.43
N ARG A 201 21.54 -4.17 -21.42
CA ARG A 201 21.09 -5.45 -20.81
C ARG A 201 20.39 -6.36 -21.83
N HIS A 202 19.56 -5.80 -22.72
CA HIS A 202 18.94 -6.58 -23.80
C HIS A 202 19.96 -7.06 -24.82
N MET A 203 20.97 -6.24 -25.13
CA MET A 203 22.06 -6.66 -26.00
C MET A 203 22.85 -7.82 -25.40
N ASP A 204 23.26 -7.69 -24.12
CA ASP A 204 24.00 -8.73 -23.41
C ASP A 204 23.22 -10.05 -23.43
N TYR A 205 21.90 -10.00 -23.11
CA TYR A 205 21.04 -11.17 -23.17
C TYR A 205 20.98 -11.81 -24.57
N LEU A 206 20.78 -11.02 -25.63
CA LEU A 206 20.70 -11.52 -26.99
C LEU A 206 22.02 -12.11 -27.50
N PHE A 207 23.16 -11.54 -27.09
CA PHE A 207 24.48 -12.09 -27.43
C PHE A 207 24.78 -13.38 -26.69
N GLU A 208 24.31 -13.54 -25.47
CA GLU A 208 24.36 -14.81 -24.72
C GLU A 208 23.46 -15.88 -25.34
N HIS A 209 22.34 -15.47 -25.97
CA HIS A 209 21.37 -16.35 -26.63
C HIS A 209 21.39 -16.14 -28.15
N SER A 210 22.56 -16.35 -28.76
CA SER A 210 22.85 -16.00 -30.15
C SER A 210 21.95 -16.70 -31.17
N GLU A 211 21.32 -17.81 -30.84
CA GLU A 211 20.33 -18.48 -31.67
C GLU A 211 19.11 -17.62 -32.02
N GLN A 212 18.80 -16.63 -31.15
CA GLN A 212 17.70 -15.68 -31.38
C GLN A 212 18.10 -14.54 -32.32
N LEU A 213 19.39 -14.24 -32.44
CA LEU A 213 19.89 -13.12 -33.24
C LEU A 213 19.65 -13.31 -34.73
N LYS A 214 19.92 -14.54 -35.28
CA LYS A 214 19.95 -14.80 -36.71
C LYS A 214 20.70 -13.67 -37.44
N ILE A 215 20.03 -12.97 -38.36
CA ILE A 215 20.54 -11.72 -38.94
C ILE A 215 19.99 -10.55 -38.14
N ALA A 216 20.89 -9.66 -37.73
CA ALA A 216 20.56 -8.50 -36.93
C ALA A 216 21.23 -7.24 -37.49
N ALA A 217 20.69 -6.06 -37.17
CA ALA A 217 21.23 -4.77 -37.54
C ALA A 217 21.08 -3.76 -36.39
N LEU A 218 22.13 -3.00 -36.14
CA LEU A 218 22.10 -1.83 -35.28
C LEU A 218 21.98 -0.58 -36.14
N VAL A 219 20.98 0.22 -35.88
CA VAL A 219 20.77 1.53 -36.50
C VAL A 219 20.96 2.60 -35.42
N MET A 220 21.85 3.54 -35.66
CA MET A 220 22.10 4.67 -34.81
C MET A 220 21.50 5.91 -35.47
N ILE A 221 20.72 6.67 -34.73
CA ILE A 221 19.96 7.82 -35.21
C ILE A 221 20.30 9.00 -34.31
N ASP A 222 20.61 10.12 -34.91
CA ASP A 222 20.84 11.41 -34.24
C ASP A 222 19.75 12.40 -34.70
N LEU A 223 19.21 13.22 -33.80
CA LEU A 223 18.18 14.19 -34.14
C LEU A 223 18.79 15.49 -34.64
N ASP A 224 18.58 15.77 -35.90
CA ASP A 224 19.04 16.99 -36.51
C ASP A 224 18.39 18.24 -35.87
N ASN A 225 19.21 19.31 -35.76
CA ASN A 225 18.77 20.64 -35.34
C ASN A 225 18.22 20.79 -33.91
N LEU A 226 18.34 19.80 -33.02
CA LEU A 226 17.87 19.91 -31.63
C LEU A 226 18.48 21.18 -30.94
N LYS A 227 19.77 21.43 -31.12
CA LYS A 227 20.41 22.62 -30.55
C LYS A 227 19.77 23.92 -31.07
N LYS A 228 19.46 24.03 -32.37
CA LYS A 228 18.81 25.22 -32.94
C LYS A 228 17.40 25.42 -32.37
N ILE A 229 16.65 24.33 -32.13
CA ILE A 229 15.34 24.38 -31.51
C ILE A 229 15.47 24.92 -30.08
N ASN A 230 16.41 24.37 -29.30
CA ASN A 230 16.68 24.82 -27.94
C ASN A 230 17.08 26.31 -27.89
N ASP A 231 17.98 26.73 -28.75
CA ASP A 231 18.47 28.11 -28.80
C ASP A 231 17.38 29.11 -29.23
N ALA A 232 16.45 28.70 -30.10
CA ALA A 232 15.38 29.55 -30.62
C ALA A 232 14.11 29.57 -29.76
N PHE A 233 13.74 28.46 -29.12
CA PHE A 233 12.44 28.31 -28.47
C PHE A 233 12.53 27.81 -27.01
N GLY A 234 13.73 27.51 -26.52
CA GLY A 234 13.98 27.00 -25.17
C GLY A 234 13.96 25.47 -25.09
N HIS A 235 14.45 24.96 -23.95
CA HIS A 235 14.60 23.52 -23.71
C HIS A 235 13.27 22.74 -23.71
N ASP A 236 12.18 23.35 -23.26
CA ASP A 236 10.85 22.70 -23.27
C ASP A 236 10.40 22.30 -24.68
N TRP A 237 10.77 23.08 -25.69
CA TRP A 237 10.49 22.76 -27.10
C TRP A 237 11.41 21.67 -27.64
N GLY A 238 12.67 21.66 -27.21
CA GLY A 238 13.60 20.58 -27.53
C GLY A 238 13.12 19.25 -26.91
N ASP A 239 12.66 19.29 -25.67
CA ASP A 239 12.08 18.11 -24.99
C ASP A 239 10.83 17.62 -25.70
N ASN A 240 9.93 18.54 -26.13
CA ASN A 240 8.76 18.16 -26.93
C ASN A 240 9.17 17.53 -28.27
N TYR A 241 10.20 18.06 -28.94
CA TYR A 241 10.72 17.49 -30.19
C TYR A 241 11.24 16.06 -29.97
N ILE A 242 12.07 15.84 -28.94
CA ILE A 242 12.57 14.52 -28.55
C ILE A 242 11.42 13.56 -28.24
N HIS A 243 10.42 14.02 -27.46
CA HIS A 243 9.24 13.23 -27.10
C HIS A 243 8.45 12.78 -28.34
N GLN A 244 8.19 13.69 -29.28
CA GLN A 244 7.47 13.36 -30.52
C GLN A 244 8.26 12.37 -31.40
N CYS A 245 9.59 12.50 -31.45
CA CYS A 245 10.43 11.52 -32.11
C CYS A 245 10.36 10.14 -31.43
N GLY A 246 10.45 10.09 -30.11
CA GLY A 246 10.27 8.87 -29.34
C GLY A 246 8.94 8.18 -29.63
N LYS A 247 7.85 8.94 -29.62
CA LYS A 247 6.51 8.43 -29.98
C LYS A 247 6.45 7.92 -31.42
N CYS A 248 7.07 8.63 -32.36
CA CYS A 248 7.14 8.19 -33.74
C CYS A 248 7.89 6.85 -33.87
N PHE A 249 8.96 6.64 -33.13
CA PHE A 249 9.64 5.36 -33.08
C PHE A 249 8.75 4.27 -32.48
N GLN A 250 8.13 4.49 -31.33
CA GLN A 250 7.23 3.51 -30.70
C GLN A 250 6.12 3.01 -31.65
N GLU A 251 5.55 3.92 -32.44
CA GLU A 251 4.45 3.60 -33.36
C GLU A 251 4.89 2.90 -34.63
N ASN A 252 6.16 3.05 -35.07
CA ASN A 252 6.56 2.67 -36.43
C ASN A 252 7.78 1.75 -36.51
N VAL A 253 8.44 1.41 -35.40
CA VAL A 253 9.53 0.43 -35.43
C VAL A 253 9.03 -0.96 -35.84
N PRO A 254 9.80 -1.69 -36.64
CA PRO A 254 9.46 -3.07 -37.03
C PRO A 254 9.32 -3.98 -35.79
N GLU A 255 8.58 -5.06 -35.95
CA GLU A 255 8.59 -6.16 -34.97
C GLU A 255 10.01 -6.67 -34.72
N LYS A 256 10.25 -7.21 -33.54
CA LYS A 256 11.58 -7.70 -33.11
C LYS A 256 12.66 -6.61 -33.18
N THR A 257 12.30 -5.40 -32.72
CA THR A 257 13.22 -4.27 -32.59
C THR A 257 13.29 -3.80 -31.17
N ILE A 258 14.48 -3.67 -30.64
CA ILE A 258 14.74 -2.98 -29.38
C ILE A 258 15.05 -1.53 -29.72
N CYS A 259 14.20 -0.61 -29.28
CA CYS A 259 14.34 0.82 -29.50
C CYS A 259 14.68 1.52 -28.21
N ALA A 260 15.74 2.34 -28.20
CA ALA A 260 16.23 3.04 -27.03
C ALA A 260 16.67 4.47 -27.34
N ARG A 261 16.49 5.36 -26.36
CA ARG A 261 17.21 6.63 -26.31
C ARG A 261 18.45 6.45 -25.44
N VAL A 262 19.62 6.68 -26.01
CA VAL A 262 20.90 6.40 -25.35
C VAL A 262 21.48 7.64 -24.70
N SER A 263 21.34 8.79 -25.32
CA SER A 263 21.70 10.08 -24.76
C SER A 263 20.97 11.21 -25.53
N GLY A 264 20.90 12.40 -24.98
CA GLY A 264 20.46 13.64 -25.62
C GLY A 264 19.54 13.47 -26.83
N ASP A 265 20.13 13.50 -28.00
CA ASP A 265 19.53 13.36 -29.34
C ASP A 265 19.78 12.01 -30.00
N GLU A 266 20.47 11.07 -29.33
CA GLU A 266 20.88 9.78 -29.90
C GLU A 266 19.87 8.67 -29.58
N PHE A 267 19.41 7.97 -30.63
CA PHE A 267 18.50 6.84 -30.54
C PHE A 267 19.13 5.61 -31.22
N TYR A 268 18.93 4.45 -30.62
CA TYR A 268 19.40 3.18 -31.16
C TYR A 268 18.22 2.26 -31.41
N LEU A 269 18.24 1.63 -32.58
CA LEU A 269 17.31 0.58 -33.00
C LEU A 269 18.11 -0.68 -33.24
N PHE A 270 17.83 -1.75 -32.52
CA PHE A 270 18.43 -3.04 -32.75
C PHE A 270 17.39 -4.02 -33.27
N LEU A 271 17.45 -4.30 -34.57
CA LEU A 271 16.59 -5.26 -35.23
C LEU A 271 17.26 -6.64 -35.18
N TYR A 272 16.52 -7.70 -34.82
CA TYR A 272 17.08 -9.05 -34.68
C TYR A 272 16.09 -10.14 -35.06
N GLY A 273 16.59 -11.38 -35.26
CA GLY A 273 15.75 -12.57 -35.55
C GLY A 273 15.19 -12.62 -36.95
N TYR A 274 15.81 -11.93 -37.90
CA TYR A 274 15.44 -11.91 -39.30
C TYR A 274 16.17 -13.00 -40.08
N ASP A 275 15.57 -13.49 -41.19
CA ASP A 275 16.12 -14.55 -42.00
C ASP A 275 16.99 -14.03 -43.15
N SER A 276 16.87 -12.74 -43.54
CA SER A 276 17.68 -12.11 -44.58
C SER A 276 17.97 -10.61 -44.30
N GLN A 277 19.08 -10.14 -44.82
CA GLN A 277 19.43 -8.71 -44.80
C GLN A 277 18.43 -7.87 -45.61
N GLU A 278 17.90 -8.43 -46.69
CA GLU A 278 16.93 -7.73 -47.55
C GLU A 278 15.61 -7.48 -46.78
N GLU A 279 15.19 -8.41 -45.93
CA GLU A 279 14.02 -8.20 -45.07
C GLU A 279 14.23 -7.01 -44.13
N ILE A 280 15.35 -6.92 -43.43
CA ILE A 280 15.71 -5.78 -42.58
C ILE A 280 15.70 -4.49 -43.40
N ARG A 281 16.31 -4.50 -44.58
CA ARG A 281 16.37 -3.34 -45.47
C ARG A 281 14.99 -2.82 -45.84
N GLN A 282 14.09 -3.71 -46.25
CA GLN A 282 12.72 -3.37 -46.60
C GLN A 282 11.94 -2.75 -45.41
N ARG A 283 12.11 -3.34 -44.21
CA ARG A 283 11.51 -2.79 -42.97
C ARG A 283 12.02 -1.38 -42.68
N LEU A 284 13.32 -1.14 -42.78
CA LEU A 284 13.92 0.17 -42.55
C LEU A 284 13.48 1.22 -43.59
N ILE A 285 13.40 0.84 -44.87
CA ILE A 285 12.88 1.71 -45.94
C ILE A 285 11.43 2.11 -45.64
N SER A 286 10.59 1.14 -45.29
CA SER A 286 9.18 1.41 -44.92
C SER A 286 9.09 2.37 -43.74
N MET A 287 9.83 2.12 -42.66
CA MET A 287 9.87 2.97 -41.48
C MET A 287 10.34 4.40 -41.84
N THR A 288 11.43 4.55 -42.57
CA THR A 288 11.97 5.83 -42.98
C THR A 288 10.97 6.62 -43.82
N SER A 289 10.28 5.96 -44.75
CA SER A 289 9.24 6.58 -45.59
C SER A 289 8.09 7.15 -44.74
N ILE A 290 7.67 6.44 -43.69
CA ILE A 290 6.63 6.95 -42.76
C ILE A 290 7.14 8.14 -41.97
N MET A 291 8.37 8.06 -41.47
CA MET A 291 8.96 9.12 -40.63
C MET A 291 9.21 10.41 -41.41
N GLN A 292 9.59 10.35 -42.67
CA GLN A 292 9.79 11.54 -43.52
C GLN A 292 8.54 12.42 -43.68
N HIS A 293 7.34 11.87 -43.46
CA HIS A 293 6.08 12.60 -43.56
C HIS A 293 5.54 13.09 -42.21
N ARG A 294 6.28 12.83 -41.12
CA ARG A 294 5.91 13.32 -39.78
C ARG A 294 6.50 14.72 -39.54
N THR A 295 5.68 15.62 -39.05
CA THR A 295 6.05 16.98 -38.72
C THR A 295 5.78 17.26 -37.24
N VAL A 296 6.69 17.99 -36.62
CA VAL A 296 6.49 18.54 -35.25
C VAL A 296 6.18 20.02 -35.44
N LEU A 297 5.00 20.46 -34.97
CA LEU A 297 4.61 21.85 -35.03
C LEU A 297 5.39 22.66 -34.00
N LEU A 298 6.14 23.64 -34.47
CA LEU A 298 6.86 24.62 -33.65
C LEU A 298 6.00 25.89 -33.44
N PRO A 299 6.32 26.76 -32.45
CA PRO A 299 5.51 27.93 -32.13
C PRO A 299 5.37 28.95 -33.28
N ASN A 300 6.27 28.94 -34.22
CA ASN A 300 6.24 29.80 -35.40
C ASN A 300 5.47 29.21 -36.61
N GLY A 301 4.85 28.07 -36.44
CA GLY A 301 4.04 27.40 -37.47
C GLY A 301 4.85 26.70 -38.56
N ASN A 302 6.13 26.45 -38.33
CA ASN A 302 7.01 25.71 -39.23
C ASN A 302 7.16 24.27 -38.79
#